data_92f00e3e9bffa7d53d2b128044880497
#
_entry.id   92f00e3e9bffa7d53d2b128044880497
#
_cell.length_a   1.000
_cell.length_b   1.000
_cell.length_c   1.000
_cell.angle_alpha   90.00
_cell.angle_beta   90.00
_cell.angle_gamma   90.00
#
_symmetry.space_group_name_H-M   'P 1'
#
loop_
_entity.id
_entity.type
_entity.pdbx_description
1 polymer ?
#
loop_
_entity_poly.entity_id
_entity_poly.type
_entity_poly.pdbx_seq_one_letter_code
_entity_poly.pdbx_strand_id
1 'polypeptide(L)'
;ETFAQAKAQNSVAVMLISQANPGWDLSDPTRAPLRDPLTLKEKTAEGADSTTDGFQDFLLALRGEVVAFRKPVAYVHGDSHYFRIDKPFLDASGRRLENFTRVETFGNNQANGTNDVQWLKVMVAPRSREVFSYQPQIVPANRVAVPAPQ
;
A
#
# COMPACT_ATOMS: atom_id res chain seq x y z
N GLU A 1 15.74 -2.85 -10.98
CA GLU A 1 15.50 -3.03 -12.43
C GLU A 1 14.34 -2.14 -12.91
N THR A 2 13.13 -2.25 -12.36
CA THR A 2 11.93 -1.47 -12.78
C THR A 2 12.17 0.04 -12.85
N PHE A 3 12.75 0.64 -11.80
CA PHE A 3 13.02 2.08 -11.79
C PHE A 3 14.12 2.49 -12.75
N ALA A 4 15.12 1.63 -12.99
CA ALA A 4 16.15 1.88 -14.00
C ALA A 4 15.54 1.95 -15.40
N GLN A 5 14.65 1.01 -15.74
CA GLN A 5 13.90 1.03 -17.00
C GLN A 5 13.00 2.26 -17.11
N ALA A 6 12.27 2.59 -16.04
CA ALA A 6 11.39 3.76 -16.03
C ALA A 6 12.17 5.07 -16.26
N LYS A 7 13.35 5.19 -15.66
CA LYS A 7 14.25 6.33 -15.90
C LYS A 7 14.77 6.36 -17.35
N ALA A 8 15.23 5.23 -17.86
CA ALA A 8 15.74 5.12 -19.24
C ALA A 8 14.66 5.44 -20.29
N GLN A 9 13.42 5.05 -20.05
CA GLN A 9 12.27 5.29 -20.94
C GLN A 9 11.59 6.64 -20.70
N ASN A 10 12.07 7.43 -19.75
CA ASN A 10 11.43 8.67 -19.29
C ASN A 10 9.96 8.49 -18.92
N SER A 11 9.63 7.37 -18.27
CA SER A 11 8.26 7.07 -17.83
C SER A 11 7.70 8.16 -16.92
N VAL A 12 6.41 8.45 -17.05
CA VAL A 12 5.73 9.51 -16.27
C VAL A 12 5.39 9.07 -14.85
N ALA A 13 5.30 7.77 -14.60
CA ALA A 13 5.00 7.18 -13.30
C ALA A 13 5.44 5.72 -13.25
N VAL A 14 5.46 5.12 -12.07
CA VAL A 14 5.68 3.68 -11.83
C VAL A 14 4.56 3.13 -10.95
N MET A 15 4.04 1.96 -11.31
CA MET A 15 3.17 1.17 -10.43
C MET A 15 3.83 -0.17 -10.17
N LEU A 16 4.01 -0.50 -8.88
CA LEU A 16 4.43 -1.80 -8.41
C LEU A 16 3.23 -2.54 -7.84
N ILE A 17 3.12 -3.82 -8.11
CA ILE A 17 2.02 -4.66 -7.61
C ILE A 17 2.62 -5.92 -6.99
N SER A 18 2.22 -6.24 -5.77
CA SER A 18 2.53 -7.49 -5.09
C SER A 18 1.28 -8.06 -4.42
N GLN A 19 1.30 -9.34 -4.09
CA GLN A 19 0.25 -9.92 -3.24
C GLN A 19 0.55 -9.61 -1.77
N ALA A 20 1.79 -9.81 -1.33
CA ALA A 20 2.19 -9.70 0.05
C ALA A 20 2.09 -8.27 0.61
N ASN A 21 1.59 -8.16 1.84
CA ASN A 21 1.65 -6.95 2.64
C ASN A 21 3.08 -6.83 3.24
N PRO A 22 3.79 -5.73 3.00
CA PRO A 22 5.14 -5.54 3.56
C PRO A 22 5.15 -5.13 5.04
N GLY A 23 4.02 -5.23 5.74
CA GLY A 23 3.94 -5.00 7.17
C GLY A 23 4.12 -3.54 7.58
N TRP A 24 3.45 -2.59 6.93
CA TRP A 24 3.44 -1.20 7.43
C TRP A 24 2.67 -1.04 8.73
N ASP A 25 1.60 -1.82 8.90
CA ASP A 25 0.67 -1.71 10.02
C ASP A 25 0.45 -3.06 10.69
N LEU A 26 0.10 -3.03 11.98
CA LEU A 26 -0.34 -4.22 12.71
C LEU A 26 -1.58 -4.84 12.05
N SER A 27 -1.71 -6.14 12.18
CA SER A 27 -2.86 -6.90 11.66
C SER A 27 -4.13 -6.73 12.52
N ASP A 28 -4.00 -6.16 13.71
CA ASP A 28 -5.13 -5.94 14.62
C ASP A 28 -6.12 -4.88 14.09
N PRO A 29 -7.32 -4.78 14.67
CA PRO A 29 -8.34 -3.82 14.24
C PRO A 29 -7.91 -2.35 14.33
N THR A 30 -6.90 -2.01 15.13
CA THR A 30 -6.43 -0.63 15.27
C THR A 30 -5.61 -0.16 14.09
N ARG A 31 -4.99 -1.11 13.34
CA ARG A 31 -4.08 -0.79 12.24
C ARG A 31 -2.98 0.19 12.66
N ALA A 32 -2.51 0.06 13.88
CA ALA A 32 -1.42 0.88 14.38
C ALA A 32 -0.15 0.68 13.54
N PRO A 33 0.68 1.73 13.34
CA PRO A 33 1.91 1.58 12.58
C PRO A 33 2.86 0.59 13.24
N LEU A 34 3.16 -0.51 12.54
CA LEU A 34 4.11 -1.53 12.98
C LEU A 34 5.55 -1.03 12.91
N ARG A 35 5.86 -0.19 11.92
CA ARG A 35 7.22 0.27 11.64
C ARG A 35 7.48 1.68 12.14
N ASP A 36 8.72 1.93 12.55
CA ASP A 36 9.23 3.29 12.70
C ASP A 36 9.25 3.98 11.33
N PRO A 37 8.63 5.16 11.16
CA PRO A 37 8.46 5.77 9.84
C PRO A 37 9.78 6.28 9.23
N LEU A 38 10.81 6.51 10.04
CA LEU A 38 12.12 6.97 9.55
C LEU A 38 13.06 5.81 9.22
N THR A 39 13.14 4.83 10.10
CA THR A 39 14.06 3.69 9.96
C THR A 39 13.45 2.49 9.24
N LEU A 40 12.12 2.43 9.15
CA LEU A 40 11.32 1.30 8.65
C LEU A 40 11.54 0.00 9.41
N LYS A 41 12.16 0.06 10.60
CA LYS A 41 12.26 -1.07 11.51
C LYS A 41 10.94 -1.31 12.23
N GLU A 42 10.64 -2.56 12.46
CA GLU A 42 9.52 -2.95 13.31
C GLU A 42 9.70 -2.46 14.74
N LYS A 43 8.62 -1.98 15.36
CA LYS A 43 8.63 -1.36 16.71
C LYS A 43 8.26 -2.32 17.82
N THR A 44 7.65 -3.44 17.49
CA THR A 44 6.96 -4.31 18.46
C THR A 44 7.79 -5.51 18.86
N ALA A 45 7.25 -6.30 19.80
CA ALA A 45 7.81 -7.60 20.17
C ALA A 45 7.88 -8.58 18.98
N GLU A 46 7.10 -8.38 17.93
CA GLU A 46 7.23 -9.12 16.67
C GLU A 46 8.56 -8.83 15.97
N GLY A 47 9.06 -7.60 16.03
CA GLY A 47 10.41 -7.25 15.57
C GLY A 47 11.51 -7.66 16.54
N ALA A 48 11.16 -8.13 17.74
CA ALA A 48 12.06 -8.71 18.73
C ALA A 48 12.07 -10.23 18.71
N ASP A 49 11.22 -10.87 17.89
CA ASP A 49 11.32 -12.29 17.65
C ASP A 49 12.62 -12.61 16.88
N SER A 50 13.02 -13.86 16.87
CA SER A 50 14.23 -14.30 16.17
C SER A 50 14.06 -14.37 14.65
N THR A 51 12.95 -13.89 14.10
CA THR A 51 12.67 -13.91 12.67
C THR A 51 13.31 -12.74 11.97
N THR A 52 13.78 -12.95 10.76
CA THR A 52 14.31 -11.88 9.91
C THR A 52 13.17 -11.06 9.34
N ASP A 53 13.21 -9.74 9.53
CA ASP A 53 12.31 -8.83 8.84
C ASP A 53 12.55 -8.87 7.33
N GLY A 54 11.78 -9.68 6.62
CA GLY A 54 11.93 -9.92 5.19
C GLY A 54 11.60 -8.71 4.30
N PHE A 55 11.00 -7.65 4.86
CA PHE A 55 10.55 -6.51 4.07
C PHE A 55 11.29 -5.19 4.35
N GLN A 56 12.10 -5.10 5.40
CA GLN A 56 12.79 -3.84 5.71
C GLN A 56 13.68 -3.37 4.57
N ASP A 57 14.50 -4.25 4.02
CA ASP A 57 15.42 -3.92 2.91
C ASP A 57 14.66 -3.54 1.65
N PHE A 58 13.55 -4.24 1.35
CA PHE A 58 12.67 -3.89 0.24
C PHE A 58 12.08 -2.49 0.42
N LEU A 59 11.55 -2.17 1.59
CA LEU A 59 10.95 -0.87 1.87
C LEU A 59 11.97 0.26 1.85
N LEU A 60 13.18 0.02 2.36
CA LEU A 60 14.29 0.98 2.27
C LEU A 60 14.71 1.25 0.82
N ALA A 61 14.85 0.18 0.02
CA ALA A 61 15.18 0.29 -1.40
C ALA A 61 14.05 1.02 -2.17
N LEU A 62 12.79 0.66 -1.93
CA LEU A 62 11.63 1.32 -2.54
C LEU A 62 11.61 2.81 -2.20
N ARG A 63 11.79 3.19 -0.93
CA ARG A 63 11.84 4.59 -0.51
C ARG A 63 12.97 5.35 -1.22
N GLY A 64 14.16 4.76 -1.31
CA GLY A 64 15.28 5.35 -2.03
C GLY A 64 14.98 5.62 -3.51
N GLU A 65 14.33 4.65 -4.17
CA GLU A 65 13.93 4.82 -5.57
C GLU A 65 12.82 5.87 -5.75
N VAL A 66 11.86 5.95 -4.83
CA VAL A 66 10.80 6.98 -4.83
C VAL A 66 11.41 8.38 -4.74
N VAL A 67 12.37 8.58 -3.81
CA VAL A 67 13.10 9.84 -3.65
C VAL A 67 13.87 10.21 -4.92
N ALA A 68 14.55 9.24 -5.53
CA ALA A 68 15.36 9.47 -6.72
C ALA A 68 14.54 9.68 -8.00
N PHE A 69 13.38 9.02 -8.11
CA PHE A 69 12.53 9.06 -9.30
C PHE A 69 11.75 10.38 -9.44
N ARG A 70 11.29 10.97 -8.33
CA ARG A 70 10.60 12.27 -8.23
C ARG A 70 9.28 12.40 -9.02
N LYS A 71 8.82 11.35 -9.66
CA LYS A 71 7.53 11.25 -10.36
C LYS A 71 6.61 10.33 -9.57
N PRO A 72 5.30 10.29 -9.85
CA PRO A 72 4.35 9.46 -9.11
C PRO A 72 4.74 7.99 -9.09
N VAL A 73 4.70 7.41 -7.89
CA VAL A 73 4.91 5.97 -7.65
C VAL A 73 3.73 5.45 -6.85
N ALA A 74 3.09 4.40 -7.37
CA ALA A 74 2.08 3.66 -6.65
C ALA A 74 2.62 2.28 -6.25
N TYR A 75 2.35 1.84 -5.03
CA TYR A 75 2.58 0.47 -4.60
C TYR A 75 1.25 -0.15 -4.18
N VAL A 76 0.82 -1.13 -4.94
CA VAL A 76 -0.46 -1.83 -4.74
C VAL A 76 -0.18 -3.20 -4.14
N HIS A 77 -0.82 -3.53 -3.03
CA HIS A 77 -0.70 -4.84 -2.39
C HIS A 77 -2.04 -5.31 -1.82
N GLY A 78 -2.11 -6.58 -1.45
CA GLY A 78 -3.26 -7.21 -0.81
C GLY A 78 -2.90 -7.78 0.56
N ASP A 79 -3.30 -9.02 0.80
CA ASP A 79 -2.98 -9.91 1.91
C ASP A 79 -3.78 -9.64 3.20
N SER A 80 -3.75 -8.44 3.75
CA SER A 80 -4.50 -8.07 4.95
C SER A 80 -5.99 -7.81 4.74
N HIS A 81 -6.44 -7.74 3.49
CA HIS A 81 -7.84 -7.54 3.09
C HIS A 81 -8.47 -6.21 3.56
N TYR A 82 -7.64 -5.26 3.98
CA TYR A 82 -8.09 -3.95 4.45
C TYR A 82 -7.91 -2.89 3.38
N PHE A 83 -9.01 -2.34 2.87
CA PHE A 83 -8.92 -1.31 1.83
C PHE A 83 -8.39 0.00 2.38
N ARG A 84 -7.29 0.50 1.81
CA ARG A 84 -6.67 1.75 2.20
C ARG A 84 -5.92 2.39 1.03
N ILE A 85 -5.94 3.72 1.01
CA ILE A 85 -5.08 4.53 0.13
C ILE A 85 -4.45 5.61 0.99
N ASP A 86 -3.14 5.63 1.10
CA ASP A 86 -2.40 6.62 1.88
C ASP A 86 -0.96 6.84 1.38
N LYS A 87 -0.18 7.66 2.12
CA LYS A 87 1.20 8.02 1.80
C LYS A 87 2.09 7.77 3.02
N PRO A 88 2.48 6.51 3.30
CA PRO A 88 3.15 6.15 4.55
C PRO A 88 4.64 6.51 4.62
N PHE A 89 5.31 6.81 3.48
CA PHE A 89 6.72 7.08 3.50
C PHE A 89 7.07 8.52 3.91
N LEU A 90 8.10 8.61 4.75
CA LEU A 90 8.81 9.86 5.05
C LEU A 90 10.21 9.84 4.44
N ASP A 91 10.73 11.01 4.06
CA ASP A 91 12.14 11.21 3.70
C ASP A 91 13.04 11.22 4.95
N ALA A 92 14.34 11.33 4.76
CA ALA A 92 15.31 11.36 5.85
C ALA A 92 15.15 12.57 6.80
N SER A 93 14.42 13.61 6.39
CA SER A 93 14.11 14.78 7.23
C SER A 93 12.75 14.70 7.92
N GLY A 94 12.05 13.57 7.79
CA GLY A 94 10.72 13.35 8.37
C GLY A 94 9.57 13.96 7.57
N ARG A 95 9.79 14.43 6.34
CA ARG A 95 8.73 14.97 5.48
C ARG A 95 8.10 13.86 4.66
N ARG A 96 6.77 13.93 4.50
CA ARG A 96 6.03 12.96 3.68
C ARG A 96 6.47 13.00 2.23
N LEU A 97 6.65 11.82 1.63
CA LEU A 97 6.91 11.67 0.20
C LEU A 97 5.58 11.76 -0.56
N GLU A 98 5.24 12.95 -1.03
CA GLU A 98 3.96 13.20 -1.69
C GLU A 98 3.81 12.48 -3.04
N ASN A 99 4.93 12.12 -3.68
CA ASN A 99 4.94 11.35 -4.91
C ASN A 99 4.78 9.84 -4.73
N PHE A 100 4.63 9.34 -3.50
CA PHE A 100 4.37 7.93 -3.21
C PHE A 100 2.93 7.71 -2.73
N THR A 101 2.28 6.68 -3.25
CA THR A 101 0.95 6.25 -2.78
C THR A 101 0.95 4.75 -2.54
N ARG A 102 0.61 4.33 -1.32
CA ARG A 102 0.26 2.94 -1.01
C ARG A 102 -1.21 2.72 -1.31
N VAL A 103 -1.51 1.59 -1.93
CA VAL A 103 -2.88 1.10 -2.15
C VAL A 103 -2.96 -0.33 -1.62
N GLU A 104 -3.70 -0.52 -0.55
CA GLU A 104 -4.02 -1.83 0.00
C GLU A 104 -5.41 -2.22 -0.50
N THR A 105 -5.52 -3.40 -1.14
CA THR A 105 -6.75 -3.80 -1.82
C THR A 105 -7.65 -4.66 -0.95
N PHE A 106 -8.92 -4.69 -1.30
CA PHE A 106 -9.90 -5.58 -0.72
C PHE A 106 -9.49 -7.05 -0.84
N GLY A 107 -9.95 -7.86 0.09
CA GLY A 107 -9.85 -9.30 0.04
C GLY A 107 -11.09 -9.95 0.64
N ASN A 108 -11.12 -11.29 0.66
CA ASN A 108 -12.21 -12.04 1.26
C ASN A 108 -11.93 -12.33 2.72
N ASN A 109 -12.76 -11.80 3.62
CA ASN A 109 -12.72 -12.11 5.04
C ASN A 109 -13.77 -13.18 5.37
N GLN A 110 -13.45 -14.44 5.08
CA GLN A 110 -14.36 -15.57 5.31
C GLN A 110 -14.65 -15.88 6.79
N ALA A 111 -13.88 -15.31 7.71
CA ALA A 111 -14.02 -15.59 9.14
C ALA A 111 -15.41 -15.22 9.70
N ASN A 112 -16.11 -14.29 9.06
CA ASN A 112 -17.46 -13.86 9.44
C ASN A 112 -18.56 -14.42 8.53
N GLY A 113 -18.24 -15.34 7.61
CA GLY A 113 -19.21 -15.97 6.71
C GLY A 113 -19.76 -15.05 5.61
N THR A 114 -19.24 -13.84 5.47
CA THR A 114 -19.64 -12.91 4.42
C THR A 114 -18.55 -12.81 3.36
N ASN A 115 -18.96 -12.80 2.09
CA ASN A 115 -18.04 -12.51 0.99
C ASN A 115 -18.02 -11.00 0.77
N ASP A 116 -16.93 -10.37 1.20
CA ASP A 116 -16.73 -8.92 1.09
C ASP A 116 -15.70 -8.54 0.01
N VAL A 117 -15.38 -9.47 -0.89
CA VAL A 117 -14.49 -9.20 -2.02
C VAL A 117 -15.04 -8.09 -2.89
N GLN A 118 -14.24 -7.08 -3.06
CA GLN A 118 -14.48 -5.93 -3.94
C GLN A 118 -13.30 -5.81 -4.91
N TRP A 119 -13.38 -4.90 -5.85
CA TRP A 119 -12.27 -4.64 -6.74
C TRP A 119 -11.98 -3.15 -6.87
N LEU A 120 -10.78 -2.83 -7.30
CA LEU A 120 -10.33 -1.47 -7.46
C LEU A 120 -10.08 -1.17 -8.93
N LYS A 121 -10.80 -0.18 -9.46
CA LYS A 121 -10.52 0.38 -10.77
C LYS A 121 -9.42 1.42 -10.65
N VAL A 122 -8.32 1.20 -11.36
CA VAL A 122 -7.25 2.20 -11.49
C VAL A 122 -7.36 2.87 -12.85
N MET A 123 -7.44 4.19 -12.86
CA MET A 123 -7.40 4.99 -14.06
C MET A 123 -6.03 5.63 -14.20
N VAL A 124 -5.50 5.64 -15.42
CA VAL A 124 -4.19 6.21 -15.74
C VAL A 124 -4.38 7.43 -16.62
N ALA A 125 -4.00 8.59 -16.11
CA ALA A 125 -4.06 9.86 -16.82
C ALA A 125 -2.65 10.48 -16.90
N PRO A 126 -1.85 10.17 -17.94
CA PRO A 126 -0.42 10.53 -18.00
C PRO A 126 -0.13 12.04 -17.95
N ARG A 127 -1.14 12.87 -18.22
CA ARG A 127 -1.03 14.34 -18.17
C ARG A 127 -1.47 14.92 -16.82
N SER A 128 -2.05 14.13 -15.93
CA SER A 128 -2.39 14.60 -14.60
C SER A 128 -1.17 14.58 -13.68
N ARG A 129 -1.17 15.43 -12.66
CA ARG A 129 -0.10 15.50 -11.67
C ARG A 129 0.10 14.16 -10.92
N GLU A 130 -1.00 13.51 -10.57
CA GLU A 130 -0.97 12.26 -9.79
C GLU A 130 -0.85 11.01 -10.68
N VAL A 131 -1.11 11.13 -11.98
CA VAL A 131 -1.12 10.06 -12.99
C VAL A 131 -2.15 8.97 -12.70
N PHE A 132 -2.18 8.43 -11.47
CA PHE A 132 -3.10 7.38 -11.04
C PHE A 132 -4.25 7.93 -10.22
N SER A 133 -5.45 7.43 -10.48
CA SER A 133 -6.61 7.63 -9.62
C SER A 133 -7.31 6.29 -9.37
N TYR A 134 -7.97 6.18 -8.21
CA TYR A 134 -8.45 4.91 -7.68
C TYR A 134 -9.94 5.01 -7.38
N GLN A 135 -10.72 4.07 -7.88
CA GLN A 135 -12.16 4.02 -7.67
C GLN A 135 -12.58 2.64 -7.16
N PRO A 136 -12.97 2.52 -5.89
CA PRO A 136 -13.55 1.29 -5.37
C PRO A 136 -14.80 0.90 -6.16
N GLN A 137 -14.92 -0.38 -6.49
CA GLN A 137 -16.07 -0.95 -7.19
C GLN A 137 -16.71 -1.99 -6.29
N ILE A 138 -17.93 -1.72 -5.87
CA ILE A 138 -18.68 -2.63 -5.01
C ILE A 138 -19.38 -3.69 -5.87
N VAL A 139 -19.11 -4.95 -5.57
CA VAL A 139 -19.83 -6.09 -6.17
C VAL A 139 -21.18 -6.22 -5.45
N PRO A 140 -22.32 -6.04 -6.14
CA PRO A 140 -23.63 -6.03 -5.47
C PRO A 140 -23.94 -7.30 -4.69
N ALA A 141 -23.52 -8.46 -5.19
CA ALA A 141 -23.71 -9.76 -4.52
C ALA A 141 -22.91 -9.89 -3.21
N ASN A 142 -21.88 -9.06 -3.00
CA ASN A 142 -21.00 -9.09 -1.83
C ASN A 142 -21.35 -7.98 -0.82
N ARG A 143 -22.48 -7.31 -0.98
CA ARG A 143 -22.92 -6.30 -0.02
C ARG A 143 -23.39 -6.96 1.27
N VAL A 144 -22.87 -6.48 2.38
CA VAL A 144 -23.43 -6.82 3.70
C VAL A 144 -24.76 -6.11 3.85
N ALA A 145 -25.82 -6.86 4.15
CA ALA A 145 -27.11 -6.28 4.48
C ALA A 145 -26.99 -5.52 5.81
N VAL A 146 -27.24 -4.22 5.79
CA VAL A 146 -27.34 -3.44 7.02
C VAL A 146 -28.69 -3.76 7.66
N PRO A 147 -28.74 -4.25 8.91
CA PRO A 147 -30.01 -4.47 9.60
C PRO A 147 -30.80 -3.15 9.65
N ALA A 148 -32.12 -3.24 9.49
CA ALA A 148 -32.98 -2.08 9.70
C ALA A 148 -32.79 -1.57 11.11
N PRO A 149 -32.78 -0.24 11.36
CA PRO A 149 -32.77 0.30 12.70
C PRO A 149 -33.98 -0.22 13.49
N GLN A 150 -33.73 -0.72 14.69
CA GLN A 150 -34.78 -1.17 15.62
C GLN A 150 -35.53 0.03 16.22
#